data_e5fe39ddb11950daadd29f302290faf7
#
_entry.id   e5fe39ddb11950daadd29f302290faf7
#
_cell.length_a   1.000
_cell.length_b   1.000
_cell.length_c   1.000
_cell.angle_alpha   90.00
_cell.angle_beta   90.00
_cell.angle_gamma   90.00
#
_symmetry.space_group_name_H-M   'P 1'
#
loop_
_entity.id
_entity.type
_entity.pdbx_description
1 polymer ?
#
loop_
_entity_poly.entity_id
_entity_poly.type
_entity_poly.pdbx_seq_one_letter_code
_entity_poly.pdbx_strand_id
1 'polypeptide(L)'
;MFFLFLWSPEHPLLIDAQVRLHTAPGTDGDEVSSYLGLRSVGVERRRFLLNDRPYYVRAVLEQGFWPDSHLAAPGDEALREEVALIKSLGFNAARLHQKVEDPGFFFPDCSFCGFILAYSQ
;
A
#
# COMPACT_ATOMS: atom_id res chain seq x y z
N MET A 1 -17.04 14.18 13.56
CA MET A 1 -17.33 14.21 12.13
C MET A 1 -16.02 14.20 11.31
N PHE A 2 -15.13 13.21 11.57
CA PHE A 2 -13.81 13.08 10.92
C PHE A 2 -13.65 11.78 10.11
N PHE A 3 -14.71 11.01 9.88
CA PHE A 3 -14.65 9.72 9.19
C PHE A 3 -14.56 9.82 7.65
N LEU A 4 -14.66 11.03 7.08
CA LEU A 4 -14.72 11.24 5.64
C LEU A 4 -13.38 11.05 4.91
N PHE A 5 -12.26 11.01 5.63
CA PHE A 5 -10.91 10.97 5.05
C PHE A 5 -10.10 9.74 5.46
N LEU A 6 -10.73 8.76 6.10
CA LEU A 6 -10.02 7.55 6.50
C LEU A 6 -9.84 6.61 5.31
N TRP A 7 -8.61 6.18 5.14
CA TRP A 7 -8.28 5.16 4.15
C TRP A 7 -8.81 3.79 4.59
N SER A 8 -9.39 3.06 3.66
CA SER A 8 -9.66 1.62 3.78
C SER A 8 -9.50 0.94 2.42
N PRO A 9 -9.38 -0.40 2.35
CA PRO A 9 -9.34 -1.10 1.07
C PRO A 9 -10.56 -0.84 0.17
N GLU A 10 -11.72 -0.60 0.75
CA GLU A 10 -12.95 -0.28 0.03
C GLU A 10 -13.02 1.20 -0.38
N HIS A 11 -12.32 2.06 0.35
CA HIS A 11 -12.23 3.51 0.11
C HIS A 11 -10.78 3.96 0.26
N PRO A 12 -9.92 3.70 -0.73
CA PRO A 12 -8.48 3.95 -0.65
C PRO A 12 -8.16 5.44 -0.86
N LEU A 13 -8.66 6.29 0.03
CA LEU A 13 -8.43 7.72 -0.02
C LEU A 13 -7.01 8.06 0.39
N LEU A 14 -6.29 8.71 -0.51
CA LEU A 14 -4.95 9.25 -0.26
C LEU A 14 -5.00 10.76 -0.23
N ILE A 15 -4.10 11.36 0.53
CA ILE A 15 -3.88 12.79 0.66
C ILE A 15 -2.52 13.10 0.05
N ASP A 16 -2.49 13.98 -0.93
CA ASP A 16 -1.24 14.44 -1.54
C ASP A 16 -0.39 15.18 -0.51
N ALA A 17 0.90 14.91 -0.54
CA ALA A 17 1.88 15.52 0.34
C ALA A 17 3.08 16.03 -0.48
N GLN A 18 3.59 17.21 -0.12
CA GLN A 18 4.84 17.75 -0.66
C GLN A 18 5.82 17.92 0.48
N VAL A 19 7.00 17.33 0.33
CA VAL A 19 8.11 17.45 1.28
C VAL A 19 9.18 18.33 0.67
N ARG A 20 9.47 19.45 1.31
CA ARG A 20 10.50 20.40 0.86
C ARG A 20 11.62 20.49 1.88
N LEU A 21 12.85 20.36 1.39
CA LEU A 21 14.05 20.54 2.19
C LEU A 21 14.68 21.90 1.88
N HIS A 22 14.73 22.78 2.88
CA HIS A 22 15.44 24.06 2.78
C HIS A 22 16.77 23.98 3.50
N THR A 23 17.88 24.18 2.79
CA THR A 23 19.23 24.10 3.36
C THR A 23 19.71 25.45 3.96
N ALA A 24 19.16 26.57 3.47
CA ALA A 24 19.38 27.91 4.01
C ALA A 24 18.22 28.84 3.64
N PRO A 25 17.99 29.95 4.37
CA PRO A 25 16.99 30.95 3.99
C PRO A 25 17.26 31.50 2.57
N GLY A 26 16.25 31.39 1.69
CA GLY A 26 16.32 31.92 0.30
C GLY A 26 17.00 31.02 -0.72
N THR A 27 17.36 29.78 -0.37
CA THR A 27 17.82 28.77 -1.33
C THR A 27 16.64 27.92 -1.80
N ASP A 28 16.57 27.64 -3.11
CA ASP A 28 15.69 26.61 -3.64
C ASP A 28 16.15 25.26 -3.07
N GLY A 29 15.27 24.65 -2.29
CA GLY A 29 15.51 23.35 -1.69
C GLY A 29 15.03 22.22 -2.60
N ASP A 30 15.35 21.00 -2.21
CA ASP A 30 14.81 19.80 -2.85
C ASP A 30 13.32 19.64 -2.50
N GLU A 31 12.52 19.20 -3.48
CA GLU A 31 11.09 18.98 -3.32
C GLU A 31 10.71 17.59 -3.83
N VAL A 32 10.03 16.82 -2.98
CA VAL A 32 9.52 15.49 -3.32
C VAL A 32 8.01 15.47 -3.14
N SER A 33 7.30 15.06 -4.17
CA SER A 33 5.87 14.74 -4.09
C SER A 33 5.69 13.34 -3.49
N SER A 34 4.74 13.22 -2.57
CA SER A 34 4.41 11.98 -1.87
C SER A 34 2.92 11.93 -1.57
N TYR A 35 2.49 10.91 -0.87
CA TYR A 35 1.11 10.77 -0.42
C TYR A 35 1.04 10.07 0.94
N LEU A 36 -0.09 10.19 1.60
CA LEU A 36 -0.37 9.49 2.86
C LEU A 36 -1.83 9.07 2.95
N GLY A 37 -2.08 7.97 3.65
CA GLY A 37 -3.42 7.49 3.97
C GLY A 37 -3.65 7.53 5.49
N LEU A 38 -4.69 8.22 5.93
CA LEU A 38 -5.06 8.28 7.35
C LEU A 38 -5.82 7.03 7.73
N ARG A 39 -5.28 6.25 8.65
CA ARG A 39 -5.96 5.07 9.21
C ARG A 39 -5.48 4.80 10.63
N SER A 40 -6.31 4.12 11.40
CA SER A 40 -5.90 3.47 12.65
C SER A 40 -5.94 1.95 12.50
N VAL A 41 -5.04 1.28 13.18
CA VAL A 41 -5.03 -0.18 13.28
C VAL A 41 -4.94 -0.59 14.75
N GLY A 42 -5.61 -1.68 15.10
CA GLY A 42 -5.62 -2.16 16.48
C GLY A 42 -5.98 -3.64 16.58
N VAL A 43 -5.88 -4.16 17.79
CA VAL A 43 -6.35 -5.51 18.13
C VAL A 43 -7.18 -5.42 19.39
N GLU A 44 -8.43 -5.87 19.31
CA GLU A 44 -9.30 -5.98 20.47
C GLU A 44 -9.97 -7.37 20.49
N ARG A 45 -9.98 -8.03 21.66
CA ARG A 45 -10.60 -9.36 21.85
C ARG A 45 -10.24 -10.36 20.74
N ARG A 46 -8.96 -10.38 20.33
CA ARG A 46 -8.40 -11.24 19.27
C ARG A 46 -8.95 -10.92 17.88
N ARG A 47 -9.48 -9.73 17.65
CA ARG A 47 -9.94 -9.25 16.35
C ARG A 47 -9.04 -8.13 15.87
N PHE A 48 -8.66 -8.18 14.60
CA PHE A 48 -8.01 -7.06 13.95
C PHE A 48 -9.02 -5.94 13.72
N LEU A 49 -8.63 -4.72 14.05
CA LEU A 49 -9.43 -3.52 13.83
C LEU A 49 -8.76 -2.64 12.78
N LEU A 50 -9.55 -2.14 11.85
CA LEU A 50 -9.20 -1.06 10.93
C LEU A 50 -10.17 0.10 11.17
N ASN A 51 -9.63 1.29 11.48
CA ASN A 51 -10.45 2.46 11.81
C ASN A 51 -11.46 2.18 12.94
N ASP A 52 -10.97 1.52 14.00
CA ASP A 52 -11.73 1.11 15.20
C ASP A 52 -12.90 0.13 14.94
N ARG A 53 -12.93 -0.46 13.74
CA ARG A 53 -13.95 -1.46 13.38
C ARG A 53 -13.32 -2.82 13.10
N PRO A 54 -13.96 -3.92 13.53
CA PRO A 54 -13.49 -5.26 13.18
C PRO A 54 -13.37 -5.43 11.66
N TYR A 55 -12.20 -5.86 11.22
CA TYR A 55 -11.91 -6.07 9.80
C TYR A 55 -11.36 -7.48 9.57
N TYR A 56 -11.97 -8.21 8.65
CA TYR A 56 -11.55 -9.56 8.32
C TYR A 56 -10.53 -9.55 7.21
N VAL A 57 -9.26 -9.79 7.56
CA VAL A 57 -8.14 -9.83 6.62
C VAL A 57 -8.14 -11.17 5.89
N ARG A 58 -8.22 -11.14 4.58
CA ARG A 58 -8.03 -12.27 3.66
C ARG A 58 -6.75 -12.02 2.89
N ALA A 59 -5.64 -12.56 3.39
CA ALA A 59 -4.33 -12.30 2.82
C ALA A 59 -3.83 -13.49 2.00
N VAL A 60 -3.13 -13.17 0.91
CA VAL A 60 -2.30 -14.10 0.17
C VAL A 60 -0.83 -13.88 0.53
N LEU A 61 -0.03 -14.93 0.51
CA LEU A 61 1.42 -14.81 0.60
C LEU A 61 1.97 -14.43 -0.77
N GLU A 62 2.77 -13.38 -0.81
CA GLU A 62 3.45 -12.89 -2.00
C GLU A 62 4.96 -12.86 -1.73
N GLN A 63 5.75 -13.46 -2.62
CA GLN A 63 7.21 -13.53 -2.53
C GLN A 63 7.91 -12.97 -3.78
N GLY A 64 7.16 -12.51 -4.77
CA GLY A 64 7.65 -11.84 -5.97
C GLY A 64 8.46 -12.75 -6.90
N PHE A 65 8.08 -14.01 -7.02
CA PHE A 65 8.71 -14.92 -7.99
C PHE A 65 8.00 -14.85 -9.34
N TRP A 66 8.78 -14.54 -10.36
CA TRP A 66 8.33 -14.48 -11.74
C TRP A 66 9.00 -15.57 -12.59
N PRO A 67 8.28 -16.21 -13.52
CA PRO A 67 8.82 -17.34 -14.28
C PRO A 67 10.10 -17.01 -15.05
N ASP A 68 10.17 -15.84 -15.66
CA ASP A 68 11.26 -15.46 -16.55
C ASP A 68 12.31 -14.55 -15.91
N SER A 69 11.92 -13.72 -14.98
CA SER A 69 12.75 -12.68 -14.36
C SER A 69 13.11 -12.93 -12.90
N HIS A 70 12.67 -14.06 -12.35
CA HIS A 70 12.89 -14.49 -10.97
C HIS A 70 12.31 -13.50 -9.93
N LEU A 71 13.15 -12.69 -9.29
CA LEU A 71 12.72 -11.78 -8.22
C LEU A 71 12.39 -10.35 -8.69
N ALA A 72 12.60 -10.06 -9.97
CA ALA A 72 12.27 -8.77 -10.55
C ALA A 72 10.96 -8.85 -11.32
N ALA A 73 10.02 -7.96 -11.07
CA ALA A 73 8.82 -7.90 -11.89
C ALA A 73 9.17 -7.57 -13.35
N PRO A 74 8.49 -8.19 -14.35
CA PRO A 74 8.74 -7.90 -15.75
C PRO A 74 8.44 -6.44 -16.13
N GLY A 75 7.61 -5.75 -15.37
CA GLY A 75 7.24 -4.36 -15.55
C GLY A 75 5.99 -4.00 -14.74
N ASP A 76 5.64 -2.73 -14.73
CA ASP A 76 4.53 -2.19 -13.93
C ASP A 76 3.18 -2.81 -14.29
N GLU A 77 2.96 -3.15 -15.56
CA GLU A 77 1.71 -3.77 -15.99
C GLU A 77 1.54 -5.17 -15.38
N ALA A 78 2.61 -5.95 -15.33
CA ALA A 78 2.57 -7.28 -14.72
C ALA A 78 2.21 -7.20 -13.22
N LEU A 79 2.75 -6.21 -12.51
CA LEU A 79 2.37 -5.95 -11.12
C LEU A 79 0.89 -5.59 -10.99
N ARG A 80 0.36 -4.75 -11.88
CA ARG A 80 -1.07 -4.39 -11.88
C ARG A 80 -1.96 -5.58 -12.12
N GLU A 81 -1.63 -6.42 -13.10
CA GLU A 81 -2.37 -7.63 -13.42
C GLU A 81 -2.38 -8.62 -12.26
N GLU A 82 -1.24 -8.81 -11.58
CA GLU A 82 -1.14 -9.67 -10.41
C GLU A 82 -2.09 -9.22 -9.30
N VAL A 83 -2.09 -7.93 -8.98
CA VAL A 83 -2.99 -7.41 -7.95
C VAL A 83 -4.45 -7.47 -8.36
N ALA A 84 -4.74 -7.16 -9.61
CA ALA A 84 -6.10 -7.30 -10.13
C ALA A 84 -6.59 -8.75 -9.98
N LEU A 85 -5.72 -9.73 -10.28
CA LEU A 85 -6.01 -11.15 -10.07
C LEU A 85 -6.27 -11.46 -8.60
N ILE A 86 -5.38 -11.06 -7.69
CA ILE A 86 -5.52 -11.28 -6.25
C ILE A 86 -6.86 -10.71 -5.73
N LYS A 87 -7.21 -9.49 -6.14
CA LYS A 87 -8.50 -8.87 -5.80
C LYS A 87 -9.69 -9.64 -6.37
N SER A 88 -9.61 -10.09 -7.61
CA SER A 88 -10.68 -10.84 -8.27
C SER A 88 -10.98 -12.17 -7.56
N LEU A 89 -9.99 -12.75 -6.91
CA LEU A 89 -10.12 -13.94 -6.07
C LEU A 89 -10.69 -13.65 -4.67
N GLY A 90 -10.99 -12.39 -4.35
CA GLY A 90 -11.62 -11.98 -3.11
C GLY A 90 -10.67 -11.71 -1.95
N PHE A 91 -9.36 -11.66 -2.19
CA PHE A 91 -8.39 -11.23 -1.18
C PHE A 91 -8.41 -9.70 -1.02
N ASN A 92 -8.13 -9.22 0.18
CA ASN A 92 -8.05 -7.81 0.52
C ASN A 92 -6.70 -7.42 1.14
N ALA A 93 -5.75 -8.35 1.15
CA ALA A 93 -4.42 -8.13 1.68
C ALA A 93 -3.39 -9.03 0.98
N ALA A 94 -2.14 -8.59 0.93
CA ALA A 94 -0.98 -9.39 0.58
C ALA A 94 0.06 -9.30 1.69
N ARG A 95 0.70 -10.43 2.00
CA ARG A 95 1.84 -10.50 2.89
C ARG A 95 3.11 -10.61 2.06
N LEU A 96 3.85 -9.52 1.96
CA LEU A 96 5.18 -9.52 1.33
C LEU A 96 6.18 -10.16 2.28
N HIS A 97 6.74 -11.29 1.88
CA HIS A 97 7.62 -12.07 2.72
C HIS A 97 9.07 -11.99 2.23
N GLN A 98 9.95 -11.50 3.09
CA GLN A 98 11.41 -11.43 2.85
C GLN A 98 11.82 -10.65 1.59
N LYS A 99 10.98 -9.69 1.16
CA LYS A 99 11.20 -8.86 -0.01
C LYS A 99 10.68 -7.45 0.23
N VAL A 100 11.33 -6.47 -0.36
CA VAL A 100 10.82 -5.11 -0.52
C VAL A 100 10.55 -4.91 -2.00
N GLU A 101 9.31 -4.56 -2.33
CA GLU A 101 8.91 -4.33 -3.71
C GLU A 101 9.41 -2.99 -4.24
N ASP A 102 9.47 -2.90 -5.57
CA ASP A 102 9.76 -1.66 -6.28
C ASP A 102 8.73 -0.58 -5.89
N PRO A 103 9.12 0.71 -5.80
CA PRO A 103 8.19 1.80 -5.56
C PRO A 103 6.98 1.81 -6.50
N GLY A 104 7.13 1.33 -7.75
CA GLY A 104 6.04 1.15 -8.70
C GLY A 104 4.89 0.27 -8.20
N PHE A 105 5.19 -0.65 -7.28
CA PHE A 105 4.19 -1.48 -6.61
C PHE A 105 3.22 -0.66 -5.73
N PHE A 106 3.63 0.52 -5.28
CA PHE A 106 2.88 1.36 -4.32
C PHE A 106 2.24 2.60 -4.95
N PHE A 107 2.30 2.79 -6.26
CA PHE A 107 1.79 4.00 -6.90
C PHE A 107 0.27 4.19 -6.72
N PRO A 108 -0.19 5.46 -6.52
CA PRO A 108 -1.60 5.80 -6.27
C PRO A 108 -2.55 5.39 -7.38
N ASP A 109 -2.09 5.39 -8.63
CA ASP A 109 -2.87 4.98 -9.81
C ASP A 109 -3.05 3.47 -9.89
N CYS A 110 -2.39 2.76 -9.01
CA CYS A 110 -2.46 1.32 -8.95
C CYS A 110 -3.70 0.85 -8.22
N SER A 111 -4.25 -0.23 -8.70
CA SER A 111 -5.26 -1.06 -8.02
C SER A 111 -4.89 -1.44 -6.58
N PHE A 112 -3.65 -1.16 -6.14
CA PHE A 112 -3.10 -1.42 -4.80
C PHE A 112 -3.60 -0.49 -3.70
N CYS A 113 -4.06 0.71 -4.01
CA CYS A 113 -4.54 1.65 -3.01
C CYS A 113 -5.63 1.06 -2.09
N GLY A 114 -6.32 0.01 -2.55
CA GLY A 114 -7.29 -0.75 -1.79
C GLY A 114 -6.75 -2.09 -1.23
N PHE A 115 -5.49 -2.18 -0.79
CA PHE A 115 -4.90 -3.42 -0.28
C PHE A 115 -4.14 -3.18 1.02
N ILE A 116 -4.24 -4.11 1.96
CA ILE A 116 -3.41 -4.11 3.17
C ILE A 116 -2.13 -4.88 2.85
N LEU A 117 -1.00 -4.21 2.97
CA LEU A 117 0.31 -4.84 2.84
C LEU A 117 0.90 -5.11 4.21
N ALA A 118 1.33 -6.34 4.44
CA ALA A 118 2.05 -6.73 5.64
C ALA A 118 3.44 -7.22 5.25
N TYR A 119 4.45 -6.54 5.76
CA TYR A 119 5.84 -6.99 5.65
C TYR A 119 6.18 -7.92 6.79
N SER A 120 6.91 -8.98 6.50
CA SER A 120 7.51 -9.83 7.53
C SER A 120 8.90 -10.26 7.13
N GLN A 121 9.80 -10.13 8.06
CA GLN A 121 11.15 -10.73 7.98
C GLN A 121 11.08 -12.19 8.40
#